data_139b1e767e72d72f256c82b1460ad799
#
_entry.id   139b1e767e72d72f256c82b1460ad799
#
_cell.length_a   1.000
_cell.length_b   1.000
_cell.length_c   1.000
_cell.angle_alpha   90.00
_cell.angle_beta   90.00
_cell.angle_gamma   90.00
#
_symmetry.space_group_name_H-M   'P 1'
#
loop_
_entity.id
_entity.type
_entity.pdbx_description
1 polymer ?
#
loop_
_entity_poly.entity_id
_entity_poly.type
_entity_poly.pdbx_seq_one_letter_code
_entity_poly.pdbx_strand_id
1 'polypeptide(L)'
;MKKIKTIIFAVVAIVCSTLQSNSQVDKNSDLFKTLKKQDSIFFEKGFNQCDLEYLDKHIAEDLKFYHDQSGFQDRNSFFNNTKKYICSNPDKKPIRKVNANSLVVFPLFNNGKLYGAIQKGRHDFYISEKGKTDVMTSSAMFTHVWLLNGNDWVLSEALSFDHHDPQKSSANVSTIDKLLIDNNVPALGLGIIENGKLTKVEVFGTLDKNKKAPYNTIFKVASLTKPVFALTMLKLIDNGLLDLNEPLHKYWIDPDLKKDKRHKKLTPYLVLTHQTGFPNWRYMTDSNKLHFQFSPGEKYQYSGEGFEYLRKAVEKKLGRSIEELAQEFLFKPAGMKDTRFWWDDSMDESRYAQNFDENGNNIETVKYYEANAA
;
A
#
# COMPACT_ATOMS: atom_id res chain seq x y z
N MET A 1 -51.70 -41.51 -31.74
CA MET A 1 -50.58 -40.90 -32.49
C MET A 1 -50.15 -39.68 -31.69
N LYS A 2 -49.09 -39.80 -30.85
CA LYS A 2 -48.52 -38.70 -30.04
C LYS A 2 -47.38 -38.09 -30.83
N LYS A 3 -47.47 -36.78 -31.11
CA LYS A 3 -46.40 -35.99 -31.72
C LYS A 3 -45.36 -35.63 -30.64
N ILE A 4 -44.14 -36.13 -30.79
CA ILE A 4 -43.01 -35.79 -29.99
C ILE A 4 -42.46 -34.45 -30.53
N LYS A 5 -42.47 -33.40 -29.70
CA LYS A 5 -41.82 -32.13 -29.99
C LYS A 5 -40.34 -32.26 -29.58
N THR A 6 -39.46 -32.23 -30.56
CA THR A 6 -38.04 -32.17 -30.36
C THR A 6 -37.66 -30.73 -29.98
N ILE A 7 -37.20 -30.50 -28.77
CA ILE A 7 -36.64 -29.23 -28.31
C ILE A 7 -35.16 -29.22 -28.67
N ILE A 8 -34.80 -28.36 -29.62
CA ILE A 8 -33.41 -28.08 -29.97
C ILE A 8 -32.88 -27.10 -28.92
N PHE A 9 -31.97 -27.58 -28.06
CA PHE A 9 -31.17 -26.73 -27.19
C PHE A 9 -30.07 -26.08 -28.05
N ALA A 10 -30.22 -24.80 -28.34
CA ALA A 10 -29.10 -24.00 -28.88
C ALA A 10 -28.15 -23.71 -27.75
N VAL A 11 -27.00 -24.39 -27.72
CA VAL A 11 -25.87 -24.07 -26.86
C VAL A 11 -25.23 -22.82 -27.45
N VAL A 12 -25.54 -21.66 -26.86
CA VAL A 12 -24.79 -20.42 -27.11
C VAL A 12 -23.46 -20.57 -26.39
N ALA A 13 -22.44 -20.97 -27.13
CA ALA A 13 -21.05 -20.86 -26.66
C ALA A 13 -20.73 -19.37 -26.52
N ILE A 14 -20.81 -18.85 -25.31
CA ILE A 14 -20.24 -17.55 -24.95
C ILE A 14 -18.74 -17.75 -25.03
N VAL A 15 -18.14 -17.34 -26.15
CA VAL A 15 -16.70 -17.13 -26.26
C VAL A 15 -16.39 -15.96 -25.33
N CYS A 16 -16.05 -16.27 -24.10
CA CYS A 16 -15.42 -15.33 -23.19
C CYS A 16 -14.07 -14.96 -23.83
N SER A 17 -14.08 -13.92 -24.68
CA SER A 17 -12.85 -13.23 -25.03
C SER A 17 -12.31 -12.70 -23.72
N THR A 18 -11.32 -13.40 -23.17
CA THR A 18 -10.49 -12.90 -22.09
C THR A 18 -9.89 -11.61 -22.60
N LEU A 19 -10.47 -10.48 -22.21
CA LEU A 19 -9.78 -9.21 -22.25
C LEU A 19 -8.50 -9.44 -21.45
N GLN A 20 -7.39 -9.67 -22.15
CA GLN A 20 -6.07 -9.64 -21.53
C GLN A 20 -5.95 -8.24 -20.93
N SER A 21 -6.21 -8.13 -19.63
CA SER A 21 -5.88 -6.93 -18.91
C SER A 21 -4.36 -6.76 -19.10
N ASN A 22 -3.92 -5.59 -19.57
CA ASN A 22 -2.51 -5.22 -19.71
C ASN A 22 -1.89 -5.06 -18.31
N SER A 23 -1.93 -6.14 -17.52
CA SER A 23 -1.37 -6.21 -16.19
C SER A 23 0.11 -6.59 -16.22
N GLN A 24 0.79 -6.38 -15.12
CA GLN A 24 2.15 -6.86 -14.90
C GLN A 24 2.26 -8.34 -15.30
N VAL A 25 3.29 -8.69 -16.09
CA VAL A 25 3.53 -10.09 -16.46
C VAL A 25 4.18 -10.88 -15.33
N ASP A 26 3.91 -12.19 -15.30
CA ASP A 26 4.55 -13.10 -14.36
C ASP A 26 6.07 -13.13 -14.55
N LYS A 27 6.82 -13.27 -13.44
CA LYS A 27 8.29 -13.31 -13.44
C LYS A 27 8.87 -14.51 -14.21
N ASN A 28 8.07 -15.56 -14.43
CA ASN A 28 8.45 -16.73 -15.23
C ASN A 28 8.13 -16.58 -16.71
N SER A 29 7.42 -15.53 -17.12
CA SER A 29 7.08 -15.29 -18.53
C SER A 29 8.32 -15.03 -19.39
N ASP A 30 8.26 -15.36 -20.67
CA ASP A 30 9.36 -15.13 -21.61
C ASP A 30 9.66 -13.64 -21.77
N LEU A 31 8.63 -12.80 -21.80
CA LEU A 31 8.81 -11.35 -21.88
C LEU A 31 9.56 -10.79 -20.66
N PHE A 32 9.22 -11.23 -19.45
CA PHE A 32 9.95 -10.81 -18.26
C PHE A 32 11.42 -11.24 -18.30
N LYS A 33 11.69 -12.51 -18.65
CA LYS A 33 13.04 -13.04 -18.74
C LYS A 33 13.86 -12.30 -19.80
N THR A 34 13.24 -12.02 -20.96
CA THR A 34 13.85 -11.27 -22.06
C THR A 34 14.25 -9.87 -21.62
N LEU A 35 13.34 -9.11 -21.00
CA LEU A 35 13.65 -7.73 -20.60
C LEU A 35 14.57 -7.65 -19.39
N LYS A 36 14.52 -8.62 -18.47
CA LYS A 36 15.52 -8.74 -17.40
C LYS A 36 16.93 -8.94 -17.96
N LYS A 37 17.06 -9.81 -18.98
CA LYS A 37 18.33 -10.05 -19.68
C LYS A 37 18.76 -8.82 -20.48
N GLN A 38 17.83 -8.16 -21.17
CA GLN A 38 18.09 -6.95 -21.95
C GLN A 38 18.62 -5.81 -21.07
N ASP A 39 17.95 -5.52 -19.95
CA ASP A 39 18.41 -4.50 -18.97
C ASP A 39 19.83 -4.83 -18.47
N SER A 40 20.05 -6.09 -18.07
CA SER A 40 21.35 -6.53 -17.59
C SER A 40 22.46 -6.35 -18.62
N ILE A 41 22.24 -6.76 -19.86
CA ILE A 41 23.26 -6.65 -20.93
C ILE A 41 23.47 -5.18 -21.32
N PHE A 42 22.37 -4.41 -21.42
CA PHE A 42 22.42 -3.00 -21.81
C PHE A 42 23.29 -2.18 -20.86
N PHE A 43 23.03 -2.30 -19.57
CA PHE A 43 23.79 -1.53 -18.59
C PHE A 43 25.17 -2.12 -18.31
N GLU A 44 25.33 -3.43 -18.40
CA GLU A 44 26.67 -4.02 -18.22
C GLU A 44 27.61 -3.57 -19.34
N LYS A 45 27.19 -3.69 -20.61
CA LYS A 45 28.04 -3.26 -21.72
C LYS A 45 28.11 -1.75 -21.86
N GLY A 46 26.97 -1.08 -22.02
CA GLY A 46 26.91 0.34 -22.37
C GLY A 46 27.36 1.27 -21.25
N PHE A 47 27.01 0.95 -20.00
CA PHE A 47 27.30 1.78 -18.83
C PHE A 47 28.52 1.27 -18.05
N ASN A 48 28.51 0.02 -17.57
CA ASN A 48 29.54 -0.50 -16.70
C ASN A 48 30.87 -0.75 -17.46
N GLN A 49 30.83 -1.25 -18.67
CA GLN A 49 32.01 -1.49 -19.50
C GLN A 49 32.34 -0.34 -20.45
N CYS A 50 31.42 0.65 -20.57
CA CYS A 50 31.61 1.80 -21.46
C CYS A 50 31.76 1.44 -22.95
N ASP A 51 31.05 0.39 -23.40
CA ASP A 51 30.92 0.08 -24.81
C ASP A 51 29.91 1.08 -25.45
N LEU A 52 30.46 2.22 -25.87
CA LEU A 52 29.66 3.30 -26.43
C LEU A 52 29.06 2.95 -27.78
N GLU A 53 29.67 2.06 -28.54
CA GLU A 53 29.14 1.58 -29.82
C GLU A 53 27.92 0.68 -29.57
N TYR A 54 27.99 -0.20 -28.58
CA TYR A 54 26.84 -0.99 -28.17
C TYR A 54 25.71 -0.10 -27.65
N LEU A 55 26.02 0.90 -26.81
CA LEU A 55 25.05 1.85 -26.27
C LEU A 55 24.31 2.59 -27.41
N ASP A 56 25.06 3.09 -28.40
CA ASP A 56 24.56 3.84 -29.54
C ASP A 56 23.55 3.02 -30.37
N LYS A 57 23.79 1.73 -30.55
CA LYS A 57 22.92 0.81 -31.30
C LYS A 57 21.63 0.44 -30.55
N HIS A 58 21.60 0.57 -29.20
CA HIS A 58 20.49 0.07 -28.38
C HIS A 58 19.68 1.16 -27.70
N ILE A 59 19.91 2.44 -28.04
CA ILE A 59 19.05 3.57 -27.67
C ILE A 59 18.30 4.09 -28.89
N ALA A 60 17.05 4.53 -28.70
CA ALA A 60 16.23 5.09 -29.76
C ALA A 60 16.79 6.43 -30.26
N GLU A 61 16.53 6.78 -31.52
CA GLU A 61 16.94 8.05 -32.11
C GLU A 61 16.35 9.27 -31.37
N ASP A 62 15.14 9.12 -30.83
CA ASP A 62 14.40 10.10 -30.06
C ASP A 62 14.42 9.84 -28.56
N LEU A 63 15.47 9.18 -28.04
CA LEU A 63 15.63 8.89 -26.61
C LEU A 63 15.30 10.09 -25.75
N LYS A 64 14.51 9.85 -24.70
CA LYS A 64 14.25 10.81 -23.62
C LYS A 64 14.69 10.21 -22.29
N PHE A 65 15.62 10.86 -21.65
CA PHE A 65 16.10 10.49 -20.32
C PHE A 65 15.76 11.57 -19.30
N TYR A 66 15.05 11.18 -18.25
CA TYR A 66 14.66 12.07 -17.16
C TYR A 66 15.37 11.65 -15.89
N HIS A 67 16.07 12.57 -15.27
CA HIS A 67 16.82 12.30 -14.05
C HIS A 67 16.51 13.37 -13.01
N ASP A 68 16.15 12.95 -11.78
CA ASP A 68 15.70 13.85 -10.71
C ASP A 68 16.75 14.87 -10.26
N GLN A 69 18.04 14.56 -10.42
CA GLN A 69 19.14 15.43 -9.99
C GLN A 69 19.82 16.14 -11.17
N SER A 70 19.83 15.57 -12.39
CA SER A 70 20.52 16.15 -13.56
C SER A 70 19.60 16.64 -14.66
N GLY A 71 18.28 16.50 -14.47
CA GLY A 71 17.26 17.01 -15.38
C GLY A 71 17.06 16.15 -16.63
N PHE A 72 16.44 16.77 -17.64
CA PHE A 72 16.14 16.11 -18.91
C PHE A 72 17.38 16.05 -19.81
N GLN A 73 17.54 14.92 -20.51
CA GLN A 73 18.56 14.71 -21.52
C GLN A 73 17.94 14.03 -22.75
N ASP A 74 18.17 14.61 -23.92
CA ASP A 74 17.95 13.95 -25.21
C ASP A 74 19.07 12.94 -25.49
N ARG A 75 18.96 12.21 -26.60
CA ARG A 75 19.95 11.22 -27.04
C ARG A 75 21.38 11.76 -27.04
N ASN A 76 21.61 12.93 -27.63
CA ASN A 76 22.93 13.52 -27.75
C ASN A 76 23.51 13.93 -26.39
N SER A 77 22.71 14.55 -25.56
CA SER A 77 23.09 14.94 -24.20
C SER A 77 23.39 13.73 -23.33
N PHE A 78 22.53 12.68 -23.40
CA PHE A 78 22.71 11.43 -22.67
C PHE A 78 24.04 10.75 -23.06
N PHE A 79 24.32 10.63 -24.36
CA PHE A 79 25.54 10.02 -24.87
C PHE A 79 26.80 10.78 -24.48
N ASN A 80 26.79 12.10 -24.64
CA ASN A 80 27.91 12.97 -24.28
C ASN A 80 28.17 12.95 -22.76
N ASN A 81 27.11 12.96 -21.96
CA ASN A 81 27.22 12.88 -20.50
C ASN A 81 27.74 11.51 -20.05
N THR A 82 27.27 10.42 -20.65
CA THR A 82 27.81 9.07 -20.40
C THR A 82 29.29 9.01 -20.70
N LYS A 83 29.73 9.52 -21.87
CA LYS A 83 31.14 9.58 -22.24
C LYS A 83 31.97 10.40 -21.27
N LYS A 84 31.45 11.59 -20.91
CA LYS A 84 32.21 12.58 -20.11
C LYS A 84 32.26 12.24 -18.61
N TYR A 85 31.15 11.80 -18.05
CA TYR A 85 31.04 11.66 -16.58
C TYR A 85 31.08 10.21 -16.08
N ILE A 86 30.72 9.25 -16.95
CA ILE A 86 30.72 7.84 -16.58
C ILE A 86 31.98 7.15 -17.09
N CYS A 87 32.36 7.42 -18.34
CA CYS A 87 33.37 6.65 -19.04
C CYS A 87 34.73 7.37 -19.22
N SER A 88 34.91 8.56 -18.61
CA SER A 88 36.14 9.34 -18.77
C SER A 88 37.35 8.78 -18.01
N ASN A 89 37.14 7.99 -16.97
CA ASN A 89 38.22 7.38 -16.18
C ASN A 89 38.01 5.87 -16.02
N PRO A 90 38.72 5.03 -16.77
CA PRO A 90 38.51 3.57 -16.71
C PRO A 90 38.98 2.95 -15.36
N ASP A 91 39.87 3.58 -14.65
CA ASP A 91 40.39 3.06 -13.37
C ASP A 91 39.53 3.43 -12.16
N LYS A 92 38.65 4.44 -12.32
CA LYS A 92 37.67 4.86 -11.28
C LYS A 92 36.43 5.45 -11.89
N LYS A 93 35.33 4.70 -11.83
CA LYS A 93 34.08 5.11 -12.49
C LYS A 93 32.83 4.62 -11.75
N PRO A 94 31.67 5.24 -12.00
CA PRO A 94 30.38 4.69 -11.58
C PRO A 94 30.08 3.38 -12.29
N ILE A 95 29.48 2.45 -11.55
CA ILE A 95 28.84 1.25 -12.11
C ILE A 95 27.45 1.11 -11.53
N ARG A 96 26.54 0.52 -12.33
CA ARG A 96 25.14 0.26 -11.96
C ARG A 96 24.93 -1.24 -11.71
N LYS A 97 24.23 -1.57 -10.64
CA LYS A 97 23.75 -2.93 -10.36
C LYS A 97 22.21 -2.89 -10.16
N VAL A 98 21.48 -3.70 -10.91
CA VAL A 98 20.02 -3.78 -10.77
C VAL A 98 19.63 -4.71 -9.63
N ASN A 99 18.64 -4.31 -8.83
CA ASN A 99 17.99 -5.21 -7.90
C ASN A 99 16.97 -6.08 -8.65
N ALA A 100 17.39 -7.27 -9.05
CA ALA A 100 16.61 -8.18 -9.88
C ALA A 100 15.26 -8.59 -9.27
N ASN A 101 15.12 -8.55 -7.94
CA ASN A 101 13.89 -8.89 -7.24
C ASN A 101 12.84 -7.77 -7.34
N SER A 102 13.27 -6.53 -7.56
CA SER A 102 12.40 -5.35 -7.69
C SER A 102 11.79 -5.20 -9.08
N LEU A 103 12.27 -5.95 -10.07
CA LEU A 103 11.82 -5.81 -11.46
C LEU A 103 10.36 -6.20 -11.64
N VAL A 104 9.64 -5.33 -12.35
CA VAL A 104 8.29 -5.57 -12.88
C VAL A 104 8.23 -5.14 -14.34
N VAL A 105 7.43 -5.84 -15.15
CA VAL A 105 7.31 -5.62 -16.60
C VAL A 105 5.84 -5.56 -16.98
N PHE A 106 5.50 -4.56 -17.81
CA PHE A 106 4.17 -4.34 -18.36
C PHE A 106 4.27 -4.32 -19.89
N PRO A 107 3.61 -5.21 -20.62
CA PRO A 107 3.66 -5.25 -22.07
C PRO A 107 2.87 -4.08 -22.67
N LEU A 108 3.33 -3.58 -23.82
CA LEU A 108 2.65 -2.56 -24.61
C LEU A 108 2.16 -3.19 -25.92
N PHE A 109 0.83 -3.18 -26.12
CA PHE A 109 0.20 -3.72 -27.32
C PHE A 109 -0.44 -2.61 -28.14
N ASN A 110 -0.35 -2.76 -29.47
CA ASN A 110 -1.14 -1.99 -30.42
C ASN A 110 -1.86 -2.98 -31.33
N ASN A 111 -3.18 -2.94 -31.36
CA ASN A 111 -4.04 -3.87 -32.11
C ASN A 111 -3.69 -5.35 -31.87
N GLY A 112 -3.43 -5.71 -30.59
CA GLY A 112 -3.09 -7.07 -30.20
C GLY A 112 -1.64 -7.50 -30.50
N LYS A 113 -0.82 -6.65 -31.16
CA LYS A 113 0.58 -6.91 -31.44
C LYS A 113 1.47 -6.23 -30.40
N LEU A 114 2.36 -7.00 -29.79
CA LEU A 114 3.38 -6.47 -28.88
C LEU A 114 4.33 -5.54 -29.65
N TYR A 115 4.47 -4.27 -29.21
CA TYR A 115 5.39 -3.31 -29.81
C TYR A 115 6.41 -2.74 -28.82
N GLY A 116 6.24 -2.98 -27.52
CA GLY A 116 7.12 -2.48 -26.49
C GLY A 116 6.76 -3.02 -25.11
N ALA A 117 7.48 -2.53 -24.11
CA ALA A 117 7.18 -2.82 -22.71
C ALA A 117 7.70 -1.71 -21.79
N ILE A 118 7.02 -1.53 -20.65
CA ILE A 118 7.51 -0.71 -19.55
C ILE A 118 8.16 -1.65 -18.53
N GLN A 119 9.39 -1.37 -18.17
CA GLN A 119 10.12 -2.06 -17.11
C GLN A 119 10.41 -1.09 -15.98
N LYS A 120 10.10 -1.50 -14.76
CA LYS A 120 10.36 -0.72 -13.54
C LYS A 120 11.18 -1.54 -12.56
N GLY A 121 11.95 -0.84 -11.73
CA GLY A 121 12.72 -1.51 -10.69
C GLY A 121 13.54 -0.54 -9.86
N ARG A 122 14.43 -1.10 -9.06
CA ARG A 122 15.46 -0.39 -8.30
C ARG A 122 16.83 -0.76 -8.81
N HIS A 123 17.75 0.20 -8.74
CA HIS A 123 19.14 -0.01 -9.05
C HIS A 123 20.04 0.72 -8.05
N ASP A 124 21.21 0.16 -7.87
CA ASP A 124 22.22 0.69 -6.96
C ASP A 124 23.44 1.12 -7.77
N PHE A 125 24.01 2.24 -7.39
CA PHE A 125 25.24 2.77 -8.00
C PHE A 125 26.41 2.64 -7.06
N TYR A 126 27.54 2.29 -7.63
CA TYR A 126 28.80 2.12 -6.91
C TYR A 126 29.90 2.90 -7.61
N ILE A 127 30.91 3.33 -6.87
CA ILE A 127 32.20 3.69 -7.44
C ILE A 127 33.07 2.45 -7.45
N SER A 128 33.46 2.01 -8.66
CA SER A 128 34.42 0.95 -8.88
C SER A 128 35.79 1.57 -9.13
N GLU A 129 36.78 1.20 -8.33
CA GLU A 129 38.16 1.68 -8.42
C GLU A 129 39.11 0.48 -8.47
N LYS A 130 40.00 0.47 -9.47
CA LYS A 130 40.93 -0.63 -9.73
C LYS A 130 41.71 -1.02 -8.46
N GLY A 131 41.66 -2.29 -8.09
CA GLY A 131 42.32 -2.84 -6.93
C GLY A 131 41.64 -2.57 -5.57
N LYS A 132 40.41 -1.98 -5.60
CA LYS A 132 39.58 -1.74 -4.39
C LYS A 132 38.24 -2.42 -4.51
N THR A 133 37.61 -2.62 -3.37
CA THR A 133 36.20 -3.07 -3.31
C THR A 133 35.26 -1.95 -3.78
N ASP A 134 34.26 -2.25 -4.58
CA ASP A 134 33.24 -1.31 -5.00
C ASP A 134 32.52 -0.68 -3.80
N VAL A 135 32.39 0.65 -3.81
CA VAL A 135 31.73 1.41 -2.75
C VAL A 135 30.37 1.90 -3.25
N MET A 136 29.30 1.49 -2.59
CA MET A 136 27.93 1.94 -2.91
C MET A 136 27.76 3.43 -2.63
N THR A 137 27.22 4.18 -3.58
CA THR A 137 27.09 5.64 -3.49
C THR A 137 25.63 6.11 -3.47
N SER A 138 24.74 5.42 -4.15
CA SER A 138 23.32 5.74 -4.14
C SER A 138 22.45 4.56 -4.57
N SER A 139 21.19 4.61 -4.19
CA SER A 139 20.12 3.76 -4.70
C SER A 139 19.07 4.65 -5.35
N ALA A 140 18.40 4.15 -6.38
CA ALA A 140 17.34 4.89 -7.06
C ALA A 140 16.27 3.94 -7.62
N MET A 141 15.13 4.51 -7.98
CA MET A 141 14.12 3.83 -8.78
C MET A 141 14.31 4.17 -10.25
N PHE A 142 13.87 3.25 -11.12
CA PHE A 142 13.84 3.52 -12.55
C PHE A 142 12.56 3.06 -13.20
N THR A 143 12.25 3.70 -14.33
CA THR A 143 11.25 3.25 -15.29
C THR A 143 11.86 3.37 -16.69
N HIS A 144 11.90 2.26 -17.41
CA HIS A 144 12.38 2.19 -18.80
C HIS A 144 11.21 1.86 -19.72
N VAL A 145 11.15 2.51 -20.87
CA VAL A 145 10.29 2.14 -22.00
C VAL A 145 11.18 1.50 -23.05
N TRP A 146 10.99 0.22 -23.25
CA TRP A 146 11.64 -0.56 -24.28
C TRP A 146 10.72 -0.69 -25.49
N LEU A 147 11.19 -0.34 -26.67
CA LEU A 147 10.47 -0.54 -27.93
C LEU A 147 11.08 -1.72 -28.69
N LEU A 148 10.21 -2.50 -29.34
CA LEU A 148 10.60 -3.64 -30.14
C LEU A 148 10.80 -3.19 -31.60
N ASN A 149 12.04 -3.19 -32.06
CA ASN A 149 12.41 -2.90 -33.44
C ASN A 149 12.84 -4.20 -34.14
N GLY A 150 11.93 -4.78 -34.93
CA GLY A 150 12.14 -6.13 -35.44
C GLY A 150 12.19 -7.15 -34.30
N ASN A 151 13.36 -7.73 -34.07
CA ASN A 151 13.63 -8.65 -32.95
C ASN A 151 14.46 -8.02 -31.84
N ASP A 152 14.87 -6.77 -31.99
CA ASP A 152 15.77 -6.09 -31.06
C ASP A 152 14.99 -5.12 -30.16
N TRP A 153 15.38 -5.06 -28.89
CA TRP A 153 14.85 -4.12 -27.93
C TRP A 153 15.73 -2.89 -27.82
N VAL A 154 15.16 -1.71 -28.05
CA VAL A 154 15.83 -0.42 -27.91
C VAL A 154 15.25 0.39 -26.76
N LEU A 155 16.08 1.09 -26.01
CA LEU A 155 15.66 1.96 -24.93
C LEU A 155 15.17 3.29 -25.53
N SER A 156 13.87 3.57 -25.39
CA SER A 156 13.23 4.79 -25.91
C SER A 156 13.07 5.86 -24.84
N GLU A 157 12.61 5.47 -23.65
CA GLU A 157 12.52 6.41 -22.54
C GLU A 157 13.11 5.79 -21.27
N ALA A 158 13.80 6.60 -20.49
CA ALA A 158 14.32 6.22 -19.20
C ALA A 158 14.06 7.33 -18.17
N LEU A 159 13.53 6.94 -17.02
CA LEU A 159 13.38 7.77 -15.85
C LEU A 159 14.26 7.17 -14.75
N SER A 160 15.11 7.99 -14.14
CA SER A 160 15.91 7.61 -12.96
C SER A 160 15.63 8.64 -11.87
N PHE A 161 15.06 8.19 -10.76
CA PHE A 161 14.50 9.07 -9.74
C PHE A 161 14.54 8.44 -8.35
N ASP A 162 14.26 9.25 -7.32
CA ASP A 162 14.38 8.83 -5.92
C ASP A 162 15.80 8.42 -5.56
N HIS A 163 16.80 9.21 -6.06
CA HIS A 163 18.21 8.99 -5.71
C HIS A 163 18.46 9.35 -4.25
N HIS A 164 18.88 8.38 -3.48
CA HIS A 164 19.21 8.57 -2.07
C HIS A 164 20.45 7.79 -1.68
N ASP A 165 21.10 8.26 -0.63
CA ASP A 165 22.26 7.60 -0.02
C ASP A 165 21.79 6.26 0.59
N PRO A 166 22.38 5.12 0.19
CA PRO A 166 22.00 3.81 0.73
C PRO A 166 22.23 3.71 2.24
N GLN A 167 23.17 4.48 2.80
CA GLN A 167 23.34 4.55 4.25
C GLN A 167 22.22 5.30 4.96
N LYS A 168 21.47 6.14 4.22
CA LYS A 168 20.27 6.80 4.75
C LYS A 168 19.00 5.97 4.56
N SER A 169 18.99 5.01 3.63
CA SER A 169 17.82 4.14 3.38
C SER A 169 17.78 2.89 4.26
N SER A 170 18.93 2.39 4.69
CA SER A 170 18.98 1.55 5.89
C SER A 170 18.88 2.49 7.08
N ALA A 171 17.64 2.80 7.50
CA ALA A 171 17.45 3.51 8.75
C ALA A 171 18.21 2.75 9.82
N ASN A 172 19.48 3.16 10.08
CA ASN A 172 20.15 2.78 11.29
C ASN A 172 19.18 3.11 12.43
N VAL A 173 19.09 2.25 13.42
CA VAL A 173 18.33 2.51 14.65
C VAL A 173 18.61 3.94 15.14
N SER A 174 19.86 4.44 14.97
CA SER A 174 20.25 5.83 15.26
C SER A 174 19.53 6.89 14.42
N THR A 175 19.15 6.61 13.17
CA THR A 175 18.44 7.57 12.31
C THR A 175 16.96 7.67 12.67
N ILE A 176 16.31 6.55 12.98
CA ILE A 176 14.91 6.54 13.43
C ILE A 176 14.82 7.16 14.83
N ASP A 177 15.67 6.79 15.76
CA ASP A 177 15.69 7.39 17.10
C ASP A 177 15.90 8.91 17.04
N LYS A 178 16.80 9.38 16.16
CA LYS A 178 16.98 10.80 15.92
C LYS A 178 15.71 11.47 15.35
N LEU A 179 15.06 10.86 14.36
CA LEU A 179 13.79 11.36 13.81
C LEU A 179 12.71 11.46 14.89
N LEU A 180 12.62 10.48 15.78
CA LEU A 180 11.67 10.49 16.88
C LEU A 180 11.96 11.66 17.86
N ILE A 181 13.22 11.87 18.21
CA ILE A 181 13.65 12.97 19.09
C ILE A 181 13.36 14.32 18.41
N ASP A 182 13.80 14.49 17.16
CA ASP A 182 13.66 15.76 16.41
C ASP A 182 12.18 16.15 16.20
N ASN A 183 11.25 15.18 16.23
CA ASN A 183 9.82 15.42 16.03
C ASN A 183 8.97 15.20 17.30
N ASN A 184 9.57 15.05 18.46
CA ASN A 184 8.88 14.78 19.73
C ASN A 184 7.92 13.57 19.65
N VAL A 185 8.30 12.51 18.93
CA VAL A 185 7.55 11.25 18.86
C VAL A 185 8.11 10.25 19.85
N PRO A 186 7.38 9.92 20.93
CA PRO A 186 7.92 9.08 22.01
C PRO A 186 8.21 7.65 21.59
N ALA A 187 7.31 7.04 20.82
CA ALA A 187 7.48 5.67 20.36
C ALA A 187 6.88 5.46 18.97
N LEU A 188 7.47 4.55 18.20
CA LEU A 188 7.06 4.16 16.84
C LEU A 188 7.07 2.64 16.71
N GLY A 189 5.96 2.05 16.29
CA GLY A 189 5.90 0.67 15.81
C GLY A 189 6.05 0.61 14.29
N LEU A 190 6.96 -0.21 13.78
CA LEU A 190 7.22 -0.39 12.36
C LEU A 190 7.01 -1.86 11.97
N GLY A 191 6.13 -2.10 10.99
CA GLY A 191 5.97 -3.39 10.34
C GLY A 191 6.37 -3.28 8.86
N ILE A 192 7.18 -4.21 8.37
CA ILE A 192 7.59 -4.27 6.97
C ILE A 192 7.02 -5.53 6.33
N ILE A 193 6.29 -5.36 5.23
CA ILE A 193 5.73 -6.45 4.43
C ILE A 193 6.44 -6.47 3.08
N GLU A 194 7.07 -7.59 2.76
CA GLU A 194 7.73 -7.82 1.47
C GLU A 194 7.17 -9.09 0.83
N ASN A 195 6.78 -8.99 -0.43
CA ASN A 195 6.18 -10.11 -1.17
C ASN A 195 4.98 -10.76 -0.45
N GLY A 196 4.14 -9.93 0.20
CA GLY A 196 2.96 -10.40 0.94
C GLY A 196 3.26 -11.06 2.29
N LYS A 197 4.50 -11.02 2.78
CA LYS A 197 4.91 -11.59 4.07
C LYS A 197 5.45 -10.50 4.99
N LEU A 198 5.05 -10.56 6.25
CA LEU A 198 5.63 -9.72 7.30
C LEU A 198 7.09 -10.16 7.52
N THR A 199 8.04 -9.34 7.13
CA THR A 199 9.48 -9.64 7.20
C THR A 199 10.16 -9.03 8.41
N LYS A 200 9.59 -7.93 8.94
CA LYS A 200 10.19 -7.22 10.05
C LYS A 200 9.11 -6.55 10.91
N VAL A 201 9.28 -6.63 12.23
CA VAL A 201 8.52 -5.84 13.22
C VAL A 201 9.53 -5.25 14.19
N GLU A 202 9.52 -3.94 14.35
CA GLU A 202 10.38 -3.23 15.28
C GLU A 202 9.60 -2.15 16.02
N VAL A 203 10.01 -1.86 17.24
CA VAL A 203 9.50 -0.74 18.03
C VAL A 203 10.69 0.09 18.49
N PHE A 204 10.60 1.39 18.27
CA PHE A 204 11.61 2.40 18.58
C PHE A 204 11.10 3.35 19.65
N GLY A 205 12.02 4.05 20.32
CA GLY A 205 11.73 5.07 21.31
C GLY A 205 11.41 4.53 22.69
N THR A 206 10.60 5.28 23.47
CA THR A 206 10.32 5.02 24.88
C THR A 206 8.85 5.06 25.19
N LEU A 207 8.39 4.28 26.17
CA LEU A 207 7.00 4.33 26.68
C LEU A 207 6.77 5.54 27.57
N ASP A 208 7.78 5.90 28.35
CA ASP A 208 7.91 7.09 29.17
C ASP A 208 9.34 7.61 29.09
N LYS A 209 9.67 8.69 29.83
CA LYS A 209 10.98 9.37 29.75
C LYS A 209 12.18 8.45 29.93
N ASN A 210 12.03 7.29 30.57
CA ASN A 210 13.15 6.42 30.98
C ASN A 210 12.98 4.95 30.60
N LYS A 211 11.84 4.56 30.03
CA LYS A 211 11.55 3.15 29.73
C LYS A 211 11.52 2.92 28.23
N LYS A 212 12.49 2.17 27.74
CA LYS A 212 12.51 1.76 26.31
C LYS A 212 11.22 1.01 25.96
N ALA A 213 10.62 1.34 24.81
CA ALA A 213 9.46 0.66 24.28
C ALA A 213 9.82 -0.79 23.90
N PRO A 214 9.16 -1.83 24.46
CA PRO A 214 9.41 -3.22 24.09
C PRO A 214 8.86 -3.53 22.68
N TYR A 215 9.36 -4.58 22.05
CA TYR A 215 8.93 -4.99 20.70
C TYR A 215 7.41 -5.28 20.60
N ASN A 216 6.78 -5.61 21.70
CA ASN A 216 5.36 -5.92 21.81
C ASN A 216 4.57 -4.78 22.48
N THR A 217 4.99 -3.55 22.25
CA THR A 217 4.28 -2.34 22.73
C THR A 217 2.85 -2.30 22.20
N ILE A 218 1.94 -1.90 23.08
CA ILE A 218 0.52 -1.73 22.77
C ILE A 218 0.26 -0.26 22.49
N PHE A 219 -0.31 0.05 21.33
CA PHE A 219 -0.62 1.40 20.90
C PHE A 219 -2.13 1.62 20.81
N LYS A 220 -2.58 2.81 21.25
CA LYS A 220 -3.92 3.29 20.95
C LYS A 220 -3.94 3.81 19.51
N VAL A 221 -4.73 3.17 18.64
CA VAL A 221 -4.65 3.40 17.21
C VAL A 221 -5.75 4.29 16.64
N ALA A 222 -6.64 4.81 17.50
CA ALA A 222 -7.74 5.72 17.11
C ALA A 222 -8.46 5.22 15.85
N SER A 223 -8.63 6.05 14.82
CA SER A 223 -9.38 5.72 13.60
C SER A 223 -8.77 4.62 12.72
N LEU A 224 -7.57 4.11 13.02
CA LEU A 224 -7.09 2.85 12.44
C LEU A 224 -7.89 1.63 12.95
N THR A 225 -8.73 1.81 13.94
CA THR A 225 -9.77 0.85 14.37
C THR A 225 -10.77 0.55 13.25
N LYS A 226 -11.12 1.54 12.42
CA LYS A 226 -12.13 1.37 11.35
C LYS A 226 -11.83 0.29 10.32
N PRO A 227 -10.61 0.18 9.76
CA PRO A 227 -10.25 -0.96 8.89
C PRO A 227 -10.40 -2.31 9.59
N VAL A 228 -10.02 -2.41 10.86
CA VAL A 228 -10.14 -3.64 11.65
C VAL A 228 -11.61 -3.99 11.90
N PHE A 229 -12.42 -3.01 12.26
CA PHE A 229 -13.87 -3.17 12.38
C PHE A 229 -14.51 -3.57 11.05
N ALA A 230 -14.17 -2.88 9.94
CA ALA A 230 -14.68 -3.20 8.62
C ALA A 230 -14.33 -4.65 8.22
N LEU A 231 -13.10 -5.10 8.47
CA LEU A 231 -12.70 -6.48 8.20
C LEU A 231 -13.49 -7.49 9.06
N THR A 232 -13.78 -7.15 10.32
CA THR A 232 -14.68 -7.95 11.17
C THR A 232 -16.08 -8.04 10.56
N MET A 233 -16.65 -6.94 10.08
CA MET A 233 -17.96 -6.95 9.39
C MET A 233 -17.94 -7.83 8.14
N LEU A 234 -16.90 -7.72 7.32
CA LEU A 234 -16.75 -8.58 6.13
C LEU A 234 -16.64 -10.06 6.49
N LYS A 235 -15.96 -10.41 7.58
CA LYS A 235 -15.93 -11.78 8.09
C LYS A 235 -17.29 -12.28 8.56
N LEU A 236 -18.09 -11.43 9.20
CA LEU A 236 -19.48 -11.79 9.56
C LEU A 236 -20.34 -12.00 8.30
N ILE A 237 -20.14 -11.21 7.25
CA ILE A 237 -20.83 -11.38 5.96
C ILE A 237 -20.43 -12.69 5.29
N ASP A 238 -19.14 -13.01 5.23
CA ASP A 238 -18.62 -14.27 4.68
C ASP A 238 -19.22 -15.51 5.38
N ASN A 239 -19.53 -15.37 6.69
CA ASN A 239 -20.14 -16.43 7.49
C ASN A 239 -21.68 -16.39 7.50
N GLY A 240 -22.31 -15.54 6.69
CA GLY A 240 -23.76 -15.45 6.58
C GLY A 240 -24.48 -14.85 7.81
N LEU A 241 -23.73 -14.22 8.71
CA LEU A 241 -24.27 -13.62 9.95
C LEU A 241 -24.76 -12.18 9.73
N LEU A 242 -24.30 -11.54 8.69
CA LEU A 242 -24.64 -10.18 8.29
C LEU A 242 -24.81 -10.12 6.77
N ASP A 243 -25.69 -9.26 6.27
CA ASP A 243 -25.80 -8.94 4.83
C ASP A 243 -25.37 -7.48 4.62
N LEU A 244 -24.56 -7.26 3.59
CA LEU A 244 -24.02 -5.94 3.26
C LEU A 244 -25.09 -4.89 2.99
N ASN A 245 -26.25 -5.32 2.48
CA ASN A 245 -27.38 -4.46 2.07
C ASN A 245 -28.60 -4.54 3.00
N GLU A 246 -28.52 -5.28 4.11
CA GLU A 246 -29.66 -5.37 5.00
C GLU A 246 -29.94 -4.06 5.74
N PRO A 247 -31.20 -3.67 5.93
CA PRO A 247 -31.56 -2.44 6.64
C PRO A 247 -31.29 -2.54 8.14
N LEU A 248 -30.41 -1.70 8.67
CA LEU A 248 -29.97 -1.72 10.06
C LEU A 248 -31.09 -1.38 11.07
N HIS A 249 -32.09 -0.62 10.64
CA HIS A 249 -33.23 -0.24 11.50
C HIS A 249 -34.06 -1.43 12.01
N LYS A 250 -33.90 -2.61 11.41
CA LYS A 250 -34.53 -3.85 11.91
C LYS A 250 -33.99 -4.29 13.26
N TYR A 251 -32.79 -3.88 13.59
CA TYR A 251 -32.07 -4.31 14.79
C TYR A 251 -31.91 -3.20 15.81
N TRP A 252 -31.63 -1.98 15.32
CA TRP A 252 -31.42 -0.84 16.19
C TRP A 252 -31.69 0.49 15.48
N ILE A 253 -32.24 1.45 16.24
CA ILE A 253 -32.46 2.82 15.79
C ILE A 253 -31.95 3.76 16.89
N ASP A 254 -31.04 4.66 16.54
CA ASP A 254 -30.56 5.68 17.49
C ASP A 254 -31.73 6.53 17.98
N PRO A 255 -31.81 6.82 19.29
CA PRO A 255 -32.88 7.64 19.87
C PRO A 255 -33.11 8.98 19.17
N ASP A 256 -32.02 9.64 18.73
CA ASP A 256 -32.09 10.93 18.04
C ASP A 256 -32.74 10.82 16.66
N LEU A 257 -32.67 9.65 16.03
CA LEU A 257 -33.15 9.42 14.67
C LEU A 257 -34.56 8.83 14.58
N LYS A 258 -35.23 8.51 15.70
CA LYS A 258 -36.53 7.82 15.71
C LYS A 258 -37.59 8.50 14.85
N LYS A 259 -37.56 9.85 14.75
CA LYS A 259 -38.54 10.64 13.98
C LYS A 259 -38.12 10.86 12.51
N ASP A 260 -36.87 10.61 12.16
CA ASP A 260 -36.34 10.83 10.83
C ASP A 260 -36.33 9.53 10.01
N LYS A 261 -37.27 9.40 9.09
CA LYS A 261 -37.46 8.17 8.30
C LYS A 261 -36.23 7.76 7.45
N ARG A 262 -35.25 8.64 7.28
CA ARG A 262 -34.01 8.36 6.54
C ARG A 262 -33.19 7.23 7.19
N HIS A 263 -33.32 6.98 8.49
CA HIS A 263 -32.67 5.86 9.17
C HIS A 263 -33.01 4.49 8.54
N LYS A 264 -34.15 4.36 7.86
CA LYS A 264 -34.56 3.12 7.20
C LYS A 264 -33.69 2.75 5.99
N LYS A 265 -32.94 3.71 5.43
CA LYS A 265 -32.05 3.51 4.30
C LYS A 265 -30.66 3.00 4.70
N LEU A 266 -30.30 3.10 5.99
CA LEU A 266 -28.97 2.72 6.46
C LEU A 266 -28.75 1.21 6.32
N THR A 267 -27.62 0.85 5.73
CA THR A 267 -27.13 -0.52 5.54
C THR A 267 -25.65 -0.60 5.94
N PRO A 268 -25.11 -1.80 6.21
CA PRO A 268 -23.68 -1.98 6.40
C PRO A 268 -22.84 -1.37 5.27
N TYR A 269 -23.27 -1.53 4.01
CA TYR A 269 -22.60 -0.94 2.84
C TYR A 269 -22.45 0.58 2.97
N LEU A 270 -23.54 1.30 3.25
CA LEU A 270 -23.52 2.77 3.36
C LEU A 270 -22.65 3.26 4.53
N VAL A 271 -22.59 2.50 5.60
CA VAL A 271 -21.71 2.80 6.73
C VAL A 271 -20.24 2.60 6.35
N LEU A 272 -19.88 1.42 5.85
CA LEU A 272 -18.51 1.07 5.54
C LEU A 272 -17.91 1.92 4.41
N THR A 273 -18.78 2.49 3.56
CA THR A 273 -18.38 3.41 2.49
C THR A 273 -18.51 4.90 2.87
N HIS A 274 -18.78 5.20 4.15
CA HIS A 274 -18.95 6.57 4.63
C HIS A 274 -20.04 7.39 3.89
N GLN A 275 -21.19 6.75 3.61
CA GLN A 275 -22.30 7.35 2.89
C GLN A 275 -23.57 7.47 3.77
N THR A 276 -23.40 7.48 5.09
CA THR A 276 -24.55 7.54 6.03
C THR A 276 -25.29 8.87 6.02
N GLY A 277 -24.61 9.96 5.69
CA GLY A 277 -25.13 11.32 5.86
C GLY A 277 -24.96 11.85 7.29
N PHE A 278 -24.27 11.14 8.17
CA PHE A 278 -24.02 11.58 9.54
C PHE A 278 -22.83 12.53 9.65
N PRO A 279 -22.77 13.43 10.65
CA PRO A 279 -21.55 14.12 11.02
C PRO A 279 -20.46 13.14 11.46
N ASN A 280 -19.21 13.58 11.54
CA ASN A 280 -18.16 12.72 12.08
C ASN A 280 -18.50 12.28 13.51
N TRP A 281 -18.82 13.25 14.37
CA TRP A 281 -19.26 13.00 15.74
C TRP A 281 -20.39 13.96 16.09
N ARG A 282 -21.41 13.48 16.85
CA ARG A 282 -22.55 14.31 17.28
C ARG A 282 -22.14 15.47 18.17
N TYR A 283 -21.11 15.27 18.99
CA TYR A 283 -20.58 16.34 19.88
C TYR A 283 -19.87 17.47 19.13
N MET A 284 -19.58 17.29 17.83
CA MET A 284 -19.03 18.32 16.94
C MET A 284 -20.14 19.18 16.30
N THR A 285 -21.39 18.94 16.65
CA THR A 285 -22.54 19.69 16.12
C THR A 285 -23.17 20.56 17.21
N ASP A 286 -23.77 21.68 16.83
CA ASP A 286 -24.40 22.63 17.77
C ASP A 286 -25.49 21.98 18.65
N SER A 287 -26.17 20.98 18.09
CA SER A 287 -27.25 20.28 18.78
C SER A 287 -26.77 19.19 19.76
N ASN A 288 -25.51 18.78 19.67
CA ASN A 288 -24.95 17.58 20.32
C ASN A 288 -25.81 16.32 20.11
N LYS A 289 -26.52 16.23 18.98
CA LYS A 289 -27.42 15.13 18.62
C LYS A 289 -27.04 14.56 17.25
N LEU A 290 -27.25 13.24 17.09
CA LEU A 290 -27.12 12.61 15.80
C LEU A 290 -28.24 13.06 14.86
N HIS A 291 -27.86 13.50 13.67
CA HIS A 291 -28.79 13.91 12.62
C HIS A 291 -28.22 13.64 11.25
N PHE A 292 -29.07 13.64 10.23
CA PHE A 292 -28.62 13.54 8.85
C PHE A 292 -28.35 14.92 8.28
N GLN A 293 -27.16 15.13 7.78
CA GLN A 293 -26.76 16.34 7.04
C GLN A 293 -27.18 16.25 5.56
N PHE A 294 -27.32 15.03 5.03
CA PHE A 294 -27.83 14.71 3.69
C PHE A 294 -28.49 13.31 3.71
N SER A 295 -29.10 12.87 2.60
CA SER A 295 -29.71 11.54 2.54
C SER A 295 -28.66 10.43 2.45
N PRO A 296 -28.83 9.30 3.17
CA PRO A 296 -27.94 8.14 3.00
C PRO A 296 -27.82 7.72 1.54
N GLY A 297 -26.56 7.51 1.10
CA GLY A 297 -26.21 7.15 -0.28
C GLY A 297 -26.03 8.33 -1.24
N GLU A 298 -26.29 9.57 -0.82
CA GLU A 298 -26.22 10.74 -1.69
C GLU A 298 -24.77 11.16 -1.98
N LYS A 299 -23.91 11.13 -0.96
CA LYS A 299 -22.50 11.49 -1.08
C LYS A 299 -21.64 10.90 0.02
N TYR A 300 -20.34 10.95 -0.18
CA TYR A 300 -19.33 10.56 0.80
C TYR A 300 -19.18 11.63 1.89
N GLN A 301 -19.15 11.20 3.14
CA GLN A 301 -18.71 12.00 4.29
C GLN A 301 -18.20 11.08 5.40
N TYR A 302 -16.93 11.27 5.77
CA TYR A 302 -16.32 10.51 6.85
C TYR A 302 -17.11 10.66 8.15
N SER A 303 -17.43 9.54 8.83
CA SER A 303 -18.26 9.51 10.01
C SER A 303 -17.87 8.40 10.98
N GLY A 304 -17.42 8.75 12.18
CA GLY A 304 -17.28 7.83 13.30
C GLY A 304 -18.65 7.39 13.84
N GLU A 305 -19.63 8.29 13.88
CA GLU A 305 -21.01 7.97 14.25
C GLU A 305 -21.61 6.85 13.41
N GLY A 306 -21.29 6.81 12.11
CA GLY A 306 -21.75 5.73 11.25
C GLY A 306 -21.21 4.36 11.67
N PHE A 307 -19.94 4.27 12.00
CA PHE A 307 -19.31 3.03 12.46
C PHE A 307 -19.87 2.58 13.82
N GLU A 308 -20.07 3.51 14.77
CA GLU A 308 -20.72 3.23 16.04
C GLU A 308 -22.19 2.81 15.87
N TYR A 309 -22.89 3.38 14.89
CA TYR A 309 -24.26 2.97 14.56
C TYR A 309 -24.30 1.51 14.10
N LEU A 310 -23.38 1.12 13.17
CA LEU A 310 -23.29 -0.25 12.69
C LEU A 310 -22.91 -1.22 13.80
N ARG A 311 -21.95 -0.86 14.66
CA ARG A 311 -21.56 -1.66 15.82
C ARG A 311 -22.79 -2.00 16.69
N LYS A 312 -23.53 -0.97 17.10
CA LYS A 312 -24.73 -1.15 17.93
C LYS A 312 -25.79 -2.01 17.24
N ALA A 313 -26.02 -1.82 15.94
CA ALA A 313 -26.98 -2.63 15.19
C ALA A 313 -26.56 -4.11 15.13
N VAL A 314 -25.28 -4.39 14.87
CA VAL A 314 -24.75 -5.74 14.80
C VAL A 314 -24.76 -6.45 16.14
N GLU A 315 -24.37 -5.75 17.22
CA GLU A 315 -24.45 -6.29 18.58
C GLU A 315 -25.89 -6.63 18.99
N LYS A 316 -26.85 -5.81 18.60
CA LYS A 316 -28.27 -6.09 18.84
C LYS A 316 -28.78 -7.25 17.99
N LYS A 317 -28.35 -7.34 16.72
CA LYS A 317 -28.71 -8.45 15.84
C LYS A 317 -28.21 -9.80 16.37
N LEU A 318 -26.96 -9.85 16.81
CA LEU A 318 -26.29 -11.11 17.15
C LEU A 318 -26.30 -11.43 18.64
N GLY A 319 -26.71 -10.49 19.50
CA GLY A 319 -26.73 -10.69 20.96
C GLY A 319 -25.33 -10.85 21.57
N ARG A 320 -24.28 -10.36 20.88
CA ARG A 320 -22.88 -10.50 21.25
C ARG A 320 -22.15 -9.16 21.06
N SER A 321 -21.15 -8.91 21.89
CA SER A 321 -20.31 -7.73 21.74
C SER A 321 -19.43 -7.80 20.49
N ILE A 322 -19.07 -6.63 19.96
CA ILE A 322 -18.12 -6.56 18.82
C ILE A 322 -16.76 -7.17 19.18
N GLU A 323 -16.33 -7.05 20.42
CA GLU A 323 -15.09 -7.67 20.90
C GLU A 323 -15.14 -9.20 20.78
N GLU A 324 -16.23 -9.87 21.26
CA GLU A 324 -16.39 -11.30 21.14
C GLU A 324 -16.42 -11.76 19.69
N LEU A 325 -17.12 -11.01 18.82
CA LEU A 325 -17.21 -11.30 17.39
C LEU A 325 -15.83 -11.15 16.72
N ALA A 326 -15.11 -10.09 17.01
CA ALA A 326 -13.79 -9.87 16.45
C ALA A 326 -12.77 -10.91 16.95
N GLN A 327 -12.83 -11.28 18.22
CA GLN A 327 -11.97 -12.33 18.77
C GLN A 327 -12.18 -13.66 18.04
N GLU A 328 -13.41 -14.03 17.76
CA GLU A 328 -13.72 -15.28 17.09
C GLU A 328 -13.38 -15.26 15.58
N PHE A 329 -13.82 -14.23 14.88
CA PHE A 329 -13.79 -14.21 13.42
C PHE A 329 -12.53 -13.54 12.82
N LEU A 330 -11.78 -12.75 13.61
CA LEU A 330 -10.61 -12.04 13.13
C LEU A 330 -9.37 -12.22 14.03
N PHE A 331 -9.43 -11.83 15.30
CA PHE A 331 -8.20 -11.69 16.10
C PHE A 331 -7.52 -13.03 16.38
N LYS A 332 -8.26 -14.05 16.85
CA LYS A 332 -7.71 -15.38 17.08
C LYS A 332 -7.22 -16.05 15.79
N PRO A 333 -8.00 -16.08 14.68
CA PRO A 333 -7.53 -16.65 13.42
C PRO A 333 -6.30 -15.95 12.83
N ALA A 334 -6.18 -14.63 13.03
CA ALA A 334 -5.04 -13.83 12.56
C ALA A 334 -3.86 -13.79 13.55
N GLY A 335 -3.97 -14.42 14.71
CA GLY A 335 -2.91 -14.42 15.74
C GLY A 335 -2.71 -13.07 16.44
N MET A 336 -3.70 -12.16 16.39
CA MET A 336 -3.65 -10.80 16.94
C MET A 336 -3.95 -10.80 18.44
N LYS A 337 -3.05 -11.36 19.23
CA LYS A 337 -3.27 -11.66 20.66
C LYS A 337 -3.48 -10.44 21.55
N ASP A 338 -2.86 -9.30 21.20
CA ASP A 338 -2.87 -8.07 21.99
C ASP A 338 -3.82 -7.00 21.44
N THR A 339 -4.65 -7.34 20.42
CA THR A 339 -5.61 -6.41 19.81
C THR A 339 -6.97 -6.50 20.48
N ARG A 340 -7.53 -5.32 20.84
CA ARG A 340 -8.83 -5.17 21.51
C ARG A 340 -9.55 -3.92 20.99
N PHE A 341 -10.88 -3.93 21.06
CA PHE A 341 -11.71 -2.74 20.81
C PHE A 341 -11.96 -1.90 22.08
N TRP A 342 -11.62 -2.42 23.23
CA TRP A 342 -11.79 -1.75 24.51
C TRP A 342 -10.58 -1.97 25.41
N TRP A 343 -10.55 -1.27 26.55
CA TRP A 343 -9.60 -1.56 27.62
C TRP A 343 -10.05 -2.82 28.36
N ASP A 344 -9.10 -3.71 28.59
CA ASP A 344 -9.28 -4.93 29.37
C ASP A 344 -8.23 -4.94 30.48
N ASP A 345 -8.65 -5.06 31.72
CA ASP A 345 -7.75 -5.03 32.89
C ASP A 345 -6.75 -6.21 32.93
N SER A 346 -6.92 -7.21 32.07
CA SER A 346 -5.91 -8.26 31.83
C SER A 346 -4.76 -7.80 30.94
N MET A 347 -4.86 -6.62 30.30
CA MET A 347 -3.79 -6.05 29.47
C MET A 347 -2.61 -5.62 30.36
N ASP A 348 -1.41 -5.96 29.90
CA ASP A 348 -0.18 -5.52 30.57
C ASP A 348 0.08 -4.03 30.30
N GLU A 349 -0.35 -3.18 31.26
CA GLU A 349 -0.17 -1.73 31.19
C GLU A 349 1.31 -1.33 31.04
N SER A 350 2.22 -2.17 31.51
CA SER A 350 3.66 -1.88 31.41
C SER A 350 4.18 -1.85 29.97
N ARG A 351 3.37 -2.34 29.01
CA ARG A 351 3.64 -2.35 27.56
C ARG A 351 2.90 -1.26 26.79
N TYR A 352 2.05 -0.48 27.47
CA TYR A 352 1.18 0.50 26.81
C TYR A 352 1.94 1.81 26.55
N ALA A 353 1.95 2.25 25.27
CA ALA A 353 2.51 3.54 24.89
C ALA A 353 1.65 4.67 25.43
N GLN A 354 2.26 5.55 26.26
CA GLN A 354 1.58 6.70 26.84
C GLN A 354 1.24 7.74 25.77
N ASN A 355 0.21 8.56 26.07
CA ASN A 355 -0.11 9.72 25.25
C ASN A 355 0.73 10.93 25.69
N PHE A 356 1.10 11.78 24.74
CA PHE A 356 1.85 13.00 25.01
C PHE A 356 1.23 14.17 24.25
N ASP A 357 1.32 15.36 24.81
CA ASP A 357 0.96 16.60 24.12
C ASP A 357 2.09 17.04 23.16
N GLU A 358 1.85 18.13 22.44
CA GLU A 358 2.81 18.74 21.50
C GLU A 358 4.11 19.21 22.16
N ASN A 359 4.10 19.41 23.48
CA ASN A 359 5.25 19.82 24.28
C ASN A 359 6.01 18.64 24.89
N GLY A 360 5.55 17.40 24.63
CA GLY A 360 6.13 16.18 25.19
C GLY A 360 5.75 15.92 26.65
N ASN A 361 4.69 16.55 27.17
CA ASN A 361 4.15 16.23 28.47
C ASN A 361 3.20 15.04 28.39
N ASN A 362 3.27 14.16 29.38
CA ASN A 362 2.38 13.02 29.47
C ASN A 362 0.93 13.47 29.65
N ILE A 363 0.02 13.00 28.80
CA ILE A 363 -1.42 13.16 28.93
C ILE A 363 -1.98 11.87 29.51
N GLU A 364 -2.80 11.97 30.52
CA GLU A 364 -3.46 10.82 31.13
C GLU A 364 -4.16 9.97 30.05
N THR A 365 -3.86 8.68 30.06
CA THR A 365 -4.50 7.74 29.13
C THR A 365 -5.90 7.41 29.60
N VAL A 366 -6.90 7.85 28.84
CA VAL A 366 -8.30 7.49 29.09
C VAL A 366 -8.50 6.02 28.73
N LYS A 367 -8.93 5.23 29.70
CA LYS A 367 -9.30 3.82 29.55
C LYS A 367 -10.78 3.72 29.15
N TYR A 368 -11.06 3.15 27.99
CA TYR A 368 -12.43 2.93 27.52
C TYR A 368 -12.81 1.49 27.75
N TYR A 369 -13.76 1.24 28.66
CA TYR A 369 -14.27 -0.10 28.99
C TYR A 369 -15.46 -0.52 28.10
N GLU A 370 -15.85 0.31 27.18
CA GLU A 370 -16.83 -0.01 26.14
C GLU A 370 -16.13 -0.01 24.78
N ALA A 371 -16.49 -0.97 23.94
CA ALA A 371 -15.93 -1.07 22.60
C ALA A 371 -16.26 0.17 21.78
N ASN A 372 -15.30 0.64 21.02
CA ASN A 372 -15.45 1.73 20.07
C ASN A 372 -15.00 1.23 18.68
N ALA A 373 -15.88 1.38 17.68
CA ALA A 373 -15.64 0.93 16.30
C ALA A 373 -14.99 2.01 15.41
N ALA A 374 -14.69 3.20 15.94
CA ALA A 374 -14.32 4.36 15.15
C ALA A 374 -13.00 5.05 15.55
#